data_7c0993a67f0e46145acf66f278490c74
#
_entry.id   7c0993a67f0e46145acf66f278490c74
#
_cell.length_a   1.000
_cell.length_b   1.000
_cell.length_c   1.000
_cell.angle_alpha   90.00
_cell.angle_beta   90.00
_cell.angle_gamma   90.00
#
_symmetry.space_group_name_H-M   'P 1'
#
loop_
_entity.id
_entity.type
_entity.pdbx_description
1 polymer ?
#
loop_
_entity_poly.entity_id
_entity_poly.type
_entity_poly.pdbx_seq_one_letter_code
_entity_poly.pdbx_strand_id
1 'polypeptide(L)'
;TSSIQDLAKNSFVSTTTVIRLCKKLHLDGYSHLKYFIRQTMRDGCSSASTYASHSLQDLLEEELSDIERTGRGLDLGMVRSVAALMEQQSQIHFFAKGLPSIVFEYTARHLLSLSRHVTLYNDTHVAYIQADHMTSRDMVFLGSLSGETEQVIRMALIAQSKQAKIVTFTTSPTSKLAQ
;
A
#
# COMPACT_ATOMS: atom_id res chain seq x y z
N THR A 1 0.78 -0.60 18.06
CA THR A 1 1.01 0.37 16.97
C THR A 1 1.14 1.77 17.53
N SER A 2 2.36 2.23 17.84
CA SER A 2 2.58 3.57 18.36
C SER A 2 2.50 4.62 17.26
N SER A 3 1.90 5.77 17.55
CA SER A 3 1.94 6.95 16.68
C SER A 3 3.31 7.63 16.78
N ILE A 4 3.61 8.56 15.86
CA ILE A 4 4.83 9.39 15.95
C ILE A 4 4.84 10.22 17.24
N GLN A 5 3.66 10.61 17.71
CA GLN A 5 3.49 11.35 18.95
C GLN A 5 3.82 10.50 20.17
N ASP A 6 3.39 9.23 20.18
CA ASP A 6 3.70 8.29 21.25
C ASP A 6 5.20 8.00 21.31
N LEU A 7 5.84 7.79 20.15
CA LEU A 7 7.29 7.60 20.11
C LEU A 7 8.02 8.84 20.63
N ALA A 8 7.64 10.01 20.16
CA ALA A 8 8.24 11.29 20.60
C ALA A 8 8.11 11.48 22.10
N LYS A 9 6.92 11.23 22.65
CA LYS A 9 6.63 11.34 24.09
C LYS A 9 7.44 10.32 24.91
N ASN A 10 7.46 9.06 24.49
CA ASN A 10 8.18 8.00 25.21
C ASN A 10 9.70 8.13 25.11
N SER A 11 10.21 8.82 24.09
CA SER A 11 11.64 9.08 23.90
C SER A 11 12.06 10.47 24.38
N PHE A 12 11.16 11.25 24.99
CA PHE A 12 11.40 12.62 25.47
C PHE A 12 11.97 13.57 24.41
N VAL A 13 11.52 13.42 23.16
CA VAL A 13 11.95 14.25 22.02
C VAL A 13 10.74 14.83 21.30
N SER A 14 10.97 15.81 20.41
CA SER A 14 9.91 16.33 19.55
C SER A 14 9.62 15.41 18.37
N THR A 15 8.40 15.49 17.81
CA THR A 15 8.04 14.79 16.56
C THR A 15 8.96 15.22 15.40
N THR A 16 9.41 16.47 15.41
CA THR A 16 10.39 16.99 14.43
C THR A 16 11.73 16.26 14.54
N THR A 17 12.16 15.93 15.77
CA THR A 17 13.39 15.16 16.01
C THR A 17 13.26 13.74 15.46
N VAL A 18 12.09 13.11 15.62
CA VAL A 18 11.81 11.78 15.04
C VAL A 18 11.86 11.84 13.51
N ILE A 19 11.28 12.86 12.88
CA ILE A 19 11.34 13.04 11.43
C ILE A 19 12.78 13.26 10.94
N ARG A 20 13.57 14.06 11.69
CA ARG A 20 14.99 14.26 11.36
C ARG A 20 15.80 12.97 11.45
N LEU A 21 15.48 12.10 12.43
CA LEU A 21 16.07 10.76 12.52
C LEU A 21 15.73 9.92 11.29
N CYS A 22 14.45 9.88 10.89
CA CYS A 22 14.04 9.18 9.67
C CYS A 22 14.85 9.65 8.45
N LYS A 23 15.00 10.96 8.27
CA LYS A 23 15.78 11.53 7.17
C LYS A 23 17.28 11.15 7.22
N LYS A 24 17.87 11.11 8.42
CA LYS A 24 19.26 10.66 8.61
C LYS A 24 19.46 9.18 8.26
N LEU A 25 18.42 8.38 8.44
CA LEU A 25 18.40 6.97 8.08
C LEU A 25 17.96 6.75 6.62
N HIS A 26 17.88 7.82 5.81
CA HIS A 26 17.41 7.78 4.42
C HIS A 26 15.99 7.18 4.26
N LEU A 27 15.13 7.35 5.28
CA LEU A 27 13.75 6.92 5.28
C LEU A 27 12.81 8.09 4.98
N ASP A 28 11.76 7.87 4.18
CA ASP A 28 10.81 8.89 3.73
C ASP A 28 9.90 9.44 4.85
N GLY A 29 9.97 8.85 6.05
CA GLY A 29 9.22 9.31 7.21
C GLY A 29 8.97 8.23 8.25
N TYR A 30 8.15 8.56 9.25
CA TYR A 30 7.88 7.67 10.39
C TYR A 30 7.19 6.35 9.99
N SER A 31 6.33 6.38 8.98
CA SER A 31 5.68 5.16 8.47
C SER A 31 6.70 4.20 7.87
N HIS A 32 7.69 4.71 7.13
CA HIS A 32 8.79 3.93 6.58
C HIS A 32 9.70 3.38 7.70
N LEU A 33 9.99 4.16 8.73
CA LEU A 33 10.72 3.70 9.91
C LEU A 33 9.98 2.54 10.63
N LYS A 34 8.68 2.66 10.83
CA LYS A 34 7.89 1.56 11.43
C LYS A 34 7.90 0.29 10.58
N TYR A 35 7.80 0.44 9.28
CA TYR A 35 7.87 -0.68 8.35
C TYR A 35 9.23 -1.36 8.43
N PHE A 36 10.30 -0.58 8.35
CA PHE A 36 11.68 -1.07 8.45
C PHE A 36 11.94 -1.83 9.77
N ILE A 37 11.54 -1.26 10.91
CA ILE A 37 11.68 -1.92 12.22
C ILE A 37 10.87 -3.24 12.28
N ARG A 38 9.64 -3.24 11.75
CA ARG A 38 8.81 -4.46 11.73
C ARG A 38 9.39 -5.54 10.85
N GLN A 39 9.95 -5.18 9.73
CA GLN A 39 10.62 -6.10 8.82
C GLN A 39 11.83 -6.71 9.53
N THR A 40 12.72 -5.90 10.10
CA THR A 40 13.89 -6.34 10.87
C THR A 40 13.51 -7.26 12.05
N MET A 41 12.36 -7.00 12.69
CA MET A 41 11.88 -7.86 13.80
C MET A 41 11.23 -9.17 13.32
N ARG A 42 10.66 -9.21 12.12
CA ARG A 42 10.10 -10.43 11.50
C ARG A 42 11.19 -11.37 11.01
N ASP A 43 12.23 -10.80 10.41
CA ASP A 43 13.34 -11.56 9.83
C ASP A 43 14.31 -12.08 10.88
N GLY A 44 13.94 -11.98 12.18
CA GLY A 44 14.67 -12.54 13.31
C GLY A 44 16.14 -12.16 13.33
N CYS A 45 16.43 -10.89 13.69
CA CYS A 45 17.79 -10.44 14.06
C CYS A 45 18.90 -10.77 13.04
N SER A 46 18.62 -10.67 11.75
CA SER A 46 19.68 -10.59 10.75
C SER A 46 20.10 -9.14 10.63
N SER A 47 21.19 -8.84 11.33
CA SER A 47 21.83 -7.53 11.37
C SER A 47 22.09 -6.98 9.95
N ALA A 48 22.03 -5.66 9.81
CA ALA A 48 22.40 -4.92 8.60
C ALA A 48 23.81 -5.25 8.03
N SER A 49 24.60 -6.07 8.75
CA SER A 49 25.87 -6.62 8.29
C SER A 49 25.73 -7.82 7.32
N THR A 50 24.53 -8.39 7.18
CA THR A 50 24.32 -9.60 6.37
C THR A 50 24.24 -9.32 4.87
N TYR A 51 23.86 -8.10 4.46
CA TYR A 51 23.87 -7.73 3.02
C TYR A 51 25.25 -7.70 2.38
N ALA A 52 26.33 -7.61 3.18
CA ALA A 52 27.71 -7.61 2.69
C ALA A 52 28.25 -9.01 2.33
N SER A 53 27.53 -10.09 2.69
CA SER A 53 28.00 -11.49 2.53
C SER A 53 27.11 -12.36 1.64
N HIS A 54 25.93 -11.86 1.20
CA HIS A 54 25.08 -12.60 0.28
C HIS A 54 25.63 -12.49 -1.14
N SER A 55 25.79 -13.63 -1.79
CA SER A 55 26.07 -13.64 -3.23
C SER A 55 24.86 -13.12 -3.99
N LEU A 56 25.06 -12.62 -5.20
CA LEU A 56 23.94 -12.24 -6.08
C LEU A 56 22.95 -13.42 -6.26
N GLN A 57 23.46 -14.62 -6.18
CA GLN A 57 22.68 -15.84 -6.31
C GLN A 57 21.74 -16.06 -5.12
N ASP A 58 22.21 -15.82 -3.91
CA ASP A 58 21.38 -15.93 -2.69
C ASP A 58 20.24 -14.92 -2.71
N LEU A 59 20.51 -13.68 -3.15
CA LEU A 59 19.48 -12.63 -3.29
C LEU A 59 18.41 -13.01 -4.32
N LEU A 60 18.82 -13.60 -5.45
CA LEU A 60 17.89 -14.08 -6.48
C LEU A 60 17.01 -15.22 -5.97
N GLU A 61 17.59 -16.15 -5.22
CA GLU A 61 16.85 -17.28 -4.63
C GLU A 61 15.83 -16.79 -3.59
N GLU A 62 16.18 -15.78 -2.79
CA GLU A 62 15.27 -15.16 -1.82
C GLU A 62 14.08 -14.48 -2.52
N GLU A 63 14.33 -13.67 -3.55
CA GLU A 63 13.28 -13.02 -4.33
C GLU A 63 12.35 -14.03 -5.02
N LEU A 64 12.90 -15.08 -5.60
CA LEU A 64 12.12 -16.15 -6.23
C LEU A 64 11.24 -16.88 -5.20
N SER A 65 11.79 -17.16 -4.02
CA SER A 65 11.06 -17.78 -2.91
C SER A 65 9.89 -16.91 -2.45
N ASP A 66 10.09 -15.58 -2.38
CA ASP A 66 9.06 -14.64 -1.98
C ASP A 66 7.92 -14.55 -3.03
N ILE A 67 8.27 -14.56 -4.30
CA ILE A 67 7.29 -14.63 -5.40
C ILE A 67 6.49 -15.93 -5.33
N GLU A 68 7.16 -17.06 -5.14
CA GLU A 68 6.50 -18.38 -5.05
C GLU A 68 5.56 -18.45 -3.83
N ARG A 69 6.01 -17.98 -2.68
CA ARG A 69 5.22 -17.91 -1.45
C ARG A 69 3.97 -17.04 -1.63
N THR A 70 4.14 -15.90 -2.28
CA THR A 70 3.03 -14.99 -2.60
C THR A 70 2.03 -15.67 -3.53
N GLY A 71 2.51 -16.31 -4.60
CA GLY A 71 1.65 -17.01 -5.56
C GLY A 71 0.86 -18.16 -4.93
N ARG A 72 1.49 -18.92 -4.02
CA ARG A 72 0.82 -20.00 -3.28
C ARG A 72 -0.22 -19.48 -2.28
N GLY A 73 -0.01 -18.27 -1.74
CA GLY A 73 -0.92 -17.62 -0.79
C GLY A 73 -2.11 -16.90 -1.44
N LEU A 74 -2.13 -16.74 -2.77
CA LEU A 74 -3.22 -16.06 -3.46
C LEU A 74 -4.50 -16.90 -3.47
N ASP A 75 -5.58 -16.29 -3.00
CA ASP A 75 -6.92 -16.84 -3.20
C ASP A 75 -7.40 -16.57 -4.63
N LEU A 76 -7.26 -17.57 -5.49
CA LEU A 76 -7.68 -17.49 -6.90
C LEU A 76 -9.18 -17.25 -7.06
N GLY A 77 -10.00 -17.65 -6.08
CA GLY A 77 -11.44 -17.38 -6.04
C GLY A 77 -11.68 -15.87 -5.88
N MET A 78 -10.98 -15.24 -4.94
CA MET A 78 -11.03 -13.81 -4.74
C MET A 78 -10.55 -13.05 -5.99
N VAL A 79 -9.43 -13.45 -6.58
CA VAL A 79 -8.90 -12.82 -7.81
C VAL A 79 -9.93 -12.87 -8.95
N ARG A 80 -10.57 -14.03 -9.17
CA ARG A 80 -11.63 -14.17 -10.19
C ARG A 80 -12.83 -13.30 -9.89
N SER A 81 -13.23 -13.19 -8.63
CA SER A 81 -14.35 -12.35 -8.20
C SER A 81 -14.07 -10.87 -8.45
N VAL A 82 -12.85 -10.41 -8.17
CA VAL A 82 -12.42 -9.03 -8.46
C VAL A 82 -12.41 -8.78 -9.97
N ALA A 83 -11.88 -9.72 -10.76
CA ALA A 83 -11.87 -9.60 -12.22
C ALA A 83 -13.29 -9.51 -12.80
N ALA A 84 -14.21 -10.36 -12.35
CA ALA A 84 -15.61 -10.32 -12.76
C ALA A 84 -16.31 -9.00 -12.36
N LEU A 85 -16.00 -8.46 -11.18
CA LEU A 85 -16.49 -7.14 -10.77
C LEU A 85 -15.94 -6.03 -11.67
N MET A 86 -14.66 -6.07 -12.02
CA MET A 86 -14.05 -5.09 -12.94
C MET A 86 -14.74 -5.04 -14.30
N GLU A 87 -15.20 -6.19 -14.82
CA GLU A 87 -15.92 -6.26 -16.10
C GLU A 87 -17.26 -5.52 -16.05
N GLN A 88 -17.90 -5.50 -14.89
CA GLN A 88 -19.22 -4.89 -14.68
C GLN A 88 -19.17 -3.39 -14.39
N GLN A 89 -17.98 -2.85 -14.04
CA GLN A 89 -17.86 -1.46 -13.64
C GLN A 89 -17.63 -0.54 -14.85
N SER A 90 -18.20 0.66 -14.76
CA SER A 90 -18.09 1.70 -15.81
C SER A 90 -16.74 2.39 -15.76
N GLN A 91 -16.21 2.61 -14.55
CA GLN A 91 -14.97 3.32 -14.30
C GLN A 91 -14.15 2.59 -13.22
N ILE A 92 -12.84 2.51 -13.43
CA ILE A 92 -11.90 1.94 -12.49
C ILE A 92 -10.95 3.04 -12.02
N HIS A 93 -10.86 3.21 -10.73
CA HIS A 93 -10.04 4.24 -10.10
C HIS A 93 -8.89 3.61 -9.33
N PHE A 94 -7.72 4.22 -9.36
CA PHE A 94 -6.55 3.81 -8.59
C PHE A 94 -6.04 4.96 -7.73
N PHE A 95 -5.84 4.69 -6.44
CA PHE A 95 -5.23 5.63 -5.53
C PHE A 95 -4.36 4.90 -4.49
N ALA A 96 -3.11 5.29 -4.39
CA ALA A 96 -2.17 4.73 -3.43
C ALA A 96 -1.16 5.77 -2.96
N LYS A 97 -0.48 5.48 -1.86
CA LYS A 97 0.66 6.24 -1.37
C LYS A 97 1.86 5.33 -1.17
N GLY A 98 3.04 5.82 -1.58
CA GLY A 98 4.30 5.07 -1.53
C GLY A 98 4.42 4.05 -2.67
N LEU A 99 5.14 2.96 -2.43
CA LEU A 99 5.43 1.92 -3.43
C LEU A 99 4.22 1.35 -4.17
N PRO A 100 3.05 1.12 -3.54
CA PRO A 100 1.88 0.62 -4.26
C PRO A 100 1.43 1.52 -5.43
N SER A 101 1.76 2.83 -5.41
CA SER A 101 1.41 3.73 -6.52
C SER A 101 2.09 3.35 -7.84
N ILE A 102 3.31 2.82 -7.79
CA ILE A 102 4.07 2.38 -8.98
C ILE A 102 3.40 1.16 -9.59
N VAL A 103 2.98 0.21 -8.75
CA VAL A 103 2.26 -0.99 -9.20
C VAL A 103 0.92 -0.61 -9.82
N PHE A 104 0.21 0.34 -9.22
CA PHE A 104 -1.06 0.81 -9.75
C PHE A 104 -0.91 1.58 -11.05
N GLU A 105 0.16 2.36 -11.23
CA GLU A 105 0.46 3.00 -12.51
C GLU A 105 0.69 1.97 -13.61
N TYR A 106 1.49 0.95 -13.35
CA TYR A 106 1.72 -0.16 -14.28
C TYR A 106 0.39 -0.85 -14.64
N THR A 107 -0.41 -1.20 -13.65
CA THR A 107 -1.71 -1.87 -13.82
C THR A 107 -2.70 -1.00 -14.62
N ALA A 108 -2.78 0.29 -14.29
CA ALA A 108 -3.65 1.23 -14.99
C ALA A 108 -3.29 1.32 -16.49
N ARG A 109 -2.01 1.39 -16.83
CA ARG A 109 -1.54 1.39 -18.23
C ARG A 109 -1.95 0.12 -18.98
N HIS A 110 -1.86 -1.05 -18.35
CA HIS A 110 -2.32 -2.31 -18.93
C HIS A 110 -3.83 -2.33 -19.16
N LEU A 111 -4.62 -1.89 -18.19
CA LEU A 111 -6.08 -1.83 -18.33
C LEU A 111 -6.52 -0.84 -19.42
N LEU A 112 -5.83 0.27 -19.58
CA LEU A 112 -6.06 1.20 -20.69
C LEU A 112 -5.82 0.54 -22.06
N SER A 113 -4.79 -0.31 -22.18
CA SER A 113 -4.54 -1.06 -23.43
C SER A 113 -5.63 -2.08 -23.75
N LEU A 114 -6.42 -2.48 -22.73
CA LEU A 114 -7.60 -3.32 -22.87
C LEU A 114 -8.91 -2.51 -23.05
N SER A 115 -8.79 -1.23 -23.41
CA SER A 115 -9.91 -0.30 -23.62
C SER A 115 -10.81 -0.13 -22.38
N ARG A 116 -10.26 -0.28 -21.18
CA ARG A 116 -10.98 -0.02 -19.93
C ARG A 116 -10.86 1.46 -19.55
N HIS A 117 -11.94 2.02 -19.01
CA HIS A 117 -11.92 3.37 -18.46
C HIS A 117 -11.24 3.37 -17.10
N VAL A 118 -10.04 3.93 -17.04
CA VAL A 118 -9.20 3.93 -15.84
C VAL A 118 -8.73 5.34 -15.51
N THR A 119 -8.77 5.68 -14.23
CA THR A 119 -8.20 6.91 -13.71
C THR A 119 -7.23 6.60 -12.56
N LEU A 120 -6.00 7.09 -12.66
CA LEU A 120 -4.99 7.03 -11.62
C LEU A 120 -4.82 8.41 -10.99
N TYR A 121 -4.90 8.47 -9.67
CA TYR A 121 -4.76 9.72 -8.91
C TYR A 121 -3.39 9.81 -8.25
N ASN A 122 -2.60 10.80 -8.63
CA ASN A 122 -1.35 11.15 -7.98
C ASN A 122 -1.57 12.27 -6.94
N ASP A 123 -2.54 13.13 -7.16
CA ASP A 123 -2.93 14.19 -6.25
C ASP A 123 -4.06 13.76 -5.32
N THR A 124 -3.85 13.96 -4.02
CA THR A 124 -4.80 13.54 -2.97
C THR A 124 -6.09 14.36 -3.00
N HIS A 125 -5.98 15.66 -3.32
CA HIS A 125 -7.15 16.54 -3.31
C HIS A 125 -8.07 16.22 -4.49
N VAL A 126 -7.49 16.02 -5.67
CA VAL A 126 -8.22 15.57 -6.86
C VAL A 126 -8.86 14.21 -6.62
N ALA A 127 -8.15 13.28 -5.95
CA ALA A 127 -8.70 11.98 -5.61
C ALA A 127 -9.96 12.09 -4.74
N TYR A 128 -9.96 12.95 -3.73
CA TYR A 128 -11.12 13.14 -2.85
C TYR A 128 -12.30 13.79 -3.58
N ILE A 129 -12.06 14.80 -4.43
CA ILE A 129 -13.11 15.40 -5.25
C ILE A 129 -13.76 14.35 -6.14
N GLN A 130 -12.95 13.52 -6.79
CA GLN A 130 -13.48 12.48 -7.66
C GLN A 130 -14.19 11.37 -6.87
N ALA A 131 -13.69 11.00 -5.69
CA ALA A 131 -14.36 10.03 -4.83
C ALA A 131 -15.77 10.48 -4.43
N ASP A 132 -15.96 11.77 -4.21
CA ASP A 132 -17.28 12.34 -3.88
C ASP A 132 -18.31 12.24 -5.02
N HIS A 133 -17.84 12.08 -6.25
CA HIS A 133 -18.68 11.88 -7.45
C HIS A 133 -18.84 10.41 -7.86
N MET A 134 -18.19 9.47 -7.17
CA MET A 134 -18.31 8.03 -7.43
C MET A 134 -19.75 7.53 -7.18
N THR A 135 -20.07 6.43 -7.81
CA THR A 135 -21.36 5.75 -7.73
C THR A 135 -21.15 4.24 -7.51
N SER A 136 -22.23 3.50 -7.33
CA SER A 136 -22.19 2.02 -7.24
C SER A 136 -21.69 1.31 -8.51
N ARG A 137 -21.54 2.05 -9.62
CA ARG A 137 -20.97 1.56 -10.89
C ARG A 137 -19.49 1.81 -11.04
N ASP A 138 -18.88 2.40 -10.02
CA ASP A 138 -17.44 2.68 -9.99
C ASP A 138 -16.72 1.71 -9.06
N MET A 139 -15.46 1.44 -9.40
CA MET A 139 -14.59 0.59 -8.61
C MET A 139 -13.30 1.34 -8.30
N VAL A 140 -12.86 1.28 -7.06
CA VAL A 140 -11.60 1.90 -6.64
C VAL A 140 -10.65 0.88 -6.02
N PHE A 141 -9.42 0.88 -6.52
CA PHE A 141 -8.30 0.16 -5.95
C PHE A 141 -7.49 1.10 -5.05
N LEU A 142 -7.34 0.71 -3.79
CA LEU A 142 -6.67 1.50 -2.78
C LEU A 142 -5.43 0.77 -2.26
N GLY A 143 -4.28 1.44 -2.29
CA GLY A 143 -3.00 0.84 -1.90
C GLY A 143 -2.33 1.56 -0.75
N SER A 144 -2.02 0.81 0.32
CA SER A 144 -1.20 1.27 1.44
C SER A 144 -0.50 0.08 2.10
N LEU A 145 0.83 0.04 2.09
CA LEU A 145 1.57 -1.07 2.71
C LEU A 145 1.16 -1.28 4.17
N SER A 146 1.17 -0.23 4.97
CA SER A 146 0.76 -0.33 6.38
C SER A 146 -0.74 -0.48 6.59
N GLY A 147 -1.57 -0.11 5.60
CA GLY A 147 -3.01 0.02 5.74
C GLY A 147 -3.46 1.12 6.71
N GLU A 148 -2.52 1.97 7.17
CA GLU A 148 -2.76 3.05 8.15
C GLU A 148 -2.52 4.45 7.54
N THR A 149 -2.36 4.53 6.23
CA THR A 149 -2.15 5.82 5.54
C THR A 149 -3.45 6.60 5.53
N GLU A 150 -3.50 7.69 6.26
CA GLU A 150 -4.71 8.50 6.51
C GLU A 150 -5.40 8.93 5.21
N GLN A 151 -4.62 9.35 4.20
CA GLN A 151 -5.15 9.77 2.92
C GLN A 151 -5.87 8.63 2.18
N VAL A 152 -5.35 7.41 2.26
CA VAL A 152 -5.94 6.24 1.61
C VAL A 152 -7.19 5.78 2.36
N ILE A 153 -7.15 5.78 3.69
CA ILE A 153 -8.30 5.48 4.54
C ILE A 153 -9.44 6.48 4.28
N ARG A 154 -9.13 7.78 4.21
CA ARG A 154 -10.13 8.80 3.91
C ARG A 154 -10.77 8.59 2.54
N MET A 155 -9.97 8.25 1.53
CA MET A 155 -10.49 7.90 0.20
C MET A 155 -11.44 6.70 0.27
N ALA A 156 -11.09 5.66 1.04
CA ALA A 156 -11.93 4.48 1.25
C ALA A 156 -13.30 4.86 1.85
N LEU A 157 -13.30 5.68 2.90
CA LEU A 157 -14.53 6.13 3.56
C LEU A 157 -15.44 6.94 2.64
N ILE A 158 -14.87 7.83 1.82
CA ILE A 158 -15.65 8.61 0.83
C ILE A 158 -16.25 7.64 -0.20
N ALA A 159 -15.45 6.77 -0.81
CA ALA A 159 -15.90 5.81 -1.81
C ALA A 159 -16.98 4.85 -1.25
N GLN A 160 -16.82 4.40 0.00
CA GLN A 160 -17.81 3.59 0.69
C GLN A 160 -19.15 4.31 0.86
N SER A 161 -19.13 5.59 1.22
CA SER A 161 -20.36 6.40 1.35
C SER A 161 -21.11 6.55 0.02
N LYS A 162 -20.40 6.41 -1.11
CA LYS A 162 -20.95 6.45 -2.48
C LYS A 162 -21.32 5.07 -3.01
N GLN A 163 -21.18 4.03 -2.21
CA GLN A 163 -21.45 2.64 -2.59
C GLN A 163 -20.55 2.13 -3.74
N ALA A 164 -19.43 2.78 -4.01
CA ALA A 164 -18.43 2.29 -4.95
C ALA A 164 -17.85 0.95 -4.49
N LYS A 165 -17.44 0.12 -5.43
CA LYS A 165 -16.75 -1.14 -5.10
C LYS A 165 -15.31 -0.84 -4.72
N ILE A 166 -14.87 -1.35 -3.57
CA ILE A 166 -13.54 -1.06 -3.03
C ILE A 166 -12.71 -2.35 -3.00
N VAL A 167 -11.50 -2.28 -3.53
CA VAL A 167 -10.48 -3.33 -3.40
C VAL A 167 -9.26 -2.72 -2.74
N THR A 168 -8.80 -3.32 -1.67
CA THR A 168 -7.69 -2.81 -0.87
C THR A 168 -6.46 -3.70 -0.97
N PHE A 169 -5.28 -3.07 -1.06
CA PHE A 169 -3.98 -3.73 -1.04
C PHE A 169 -3.19 -3.24 0.17
N THR A 170 -2.97 -4.15 1.10
CA THR A 170 -2.20 -3.89 2.33
C THR A 170 -1.47 -5.14 2.80
N THR A 171 -0.36 -4.97 3.50
CA THR A 171 0.37 -6.10 4.10
C THR A 171 -0.21 -6.54 5.45
N SER A 172 -1.13 -5.76 6.03
CA SER A 172 -1.72 -6.04 7.34
C SER A 172 -3.22 -6.29 7.24
N PRO A 173 -3.69 -7.53 7.44
CA PRO A 173 -5.12 -7.86 7.38
C PRO A 173 -5.93 -7.25 8.54
N THR A 174 -5.26 -6.76 9.58
CA THR A 174 -5.88 -6.12 10.75
C THR A 174 -5.79 -4.59 10.71
N SER A 175 -5.32 -4.02 9.60
CA SER A 175 -5.22 -2.58 9.44
C SER A 175 -6.60 -1.94 9.22
N LYS A 176 -6.67 -0.62 9.44
CA LYS A 176 -7.92 0.15 9.21
C LYS A 176 -8.39 0.10 7.76
N LEU A 177 -7.46 -0.02 6.81
CA LEU A 177 -7.82 -0.12 5.39
C LEU A 177 -8.40 -1.50 5.04
N ALA A 178 -8.10 -2.55 5.82
CA ALA A 178 -8.58 -3.91 5.58
C ALA A 178 -9.94 -4.20 6.24
N GLN A 179 -10.38 -3.34 7.14
CA GLN A 179 -11.68 -3.42 7.86
C GLN A 179 -12.78 -2.68 7.11
#